data_adf0c0cf7fa3baab78fa02dd368b6cfa
#
_entry.id   adf0c0cf7fa3baab78fa02dd368b6cfa
#
_cell.length_a   1.000
_cell.length_b   1.000
_cell.length_c   1.000
_cell.angle_alpha   90.00
_cell.angle_beta   90.00
_cell.angle_gamma   90.00
#
_symmetry.space_group_name_H-M   'P 1'
#
loop_
_entity.id
_entity.type
_entity.pdbx_description
1 polymer ?
#
loop_
_entity_poly.entity_id
_entity_poly.type
_entity_poly.pdbx_seq_one_letter_code
_entity_poly.pdbx_strand_id
1 'polypeptide(L)'
;MIIINTRPKNLSSNLKNLSKDQGIKISNIHLSKIVSTNLDKRSIKKIENIHLYNNIIFTSQNSVINGLEIIKSLNVIDLLDHNVLTTGPATSDKLLKKGIQSIFPNELSSEGILGLIRTNFPGKSLLFCGNNSNRILQDNLGKDLDEILCYEVIYLAEELKKINNNKEIVLIYNFGTIKFLIDHLDETILKKKIFIVASENIKKKLRDGSKDLEVYVSSSPSDEMMIEMVKNFI
;
A
#
# COMPACT_ATOMS: atom_id res chain seq x y z
N MET A 1 2.84 -26.86 5.96
CA MET A 1 3.60 -25.66 6.38
C MET A 1 2.62 -24.57 6.80
N ILE A 2 2.92 -23.74 7.80
CA ILE A 2 2.06 -22.62 8.19
C ILE A 2 2.34 -21.43 7.27
N ILE A 3 1.26 -20.74 6.85
CA ILE A 3 1.36 -19.53 6.04
C ILE A 3 0.94 -18.36 6.92
N ILE A 4 1.80 -17.34 6.98
CA ILE A 4 1.56 -16.12 7.77
C ILE A 4 1.10 -15.02 6.83
N ASN A 5 -0.10 -14.50 7.07
CA ASN A 5 -0.58 -13.27 6.46
C ASN A 5 -0.23 -12.07 7.35
N THR A 6 0.56 -11.15 6.82
CA THR A 6 1.04 -9.97 7.56
C THR A 6 0.19 -8.70 7.33
N ARG A 7 -0.85 -8.77 6.50
CA ARG A 7 -1.71 -7.61 6.18
C ARG A 7 -2.42 -7.03 7.41
N PRO A 8 -2.68 -5.73 7.42
CA PRO A 8 -3.61 -5.12 8.38
C PRO A 8 -4.97 -5.84 8.39
N LYS A 9 -5.63 -5.86 9.54
CA LYS A 9 -6.89 -6.60 9.76
C LYS A 9 -7.97 -6.26 8.73
N ASN A 10 -8.11 -4.99 8.38
CA ASN A 10 -9.10 -4.48 7.42
C ASN A 10 -8.86 -4.93 5.96
N LEU A 11 -7.68 -5.47 5.65
CA LEU A 11 -7.29 -5.95 4.32
C LEU A 11 -7.11 -7.47 4.24
N SER A 12 -7.46 -8.22 5.30
CA SER A 12 -7.16 -9.66 5.43
C SER A 12 -8.33 -10.58 5.07
N SER A 13 -9.54 -10.05 4.90
CA SER A 13 -10.77 -10.87 4.75
C SER A 13 -10.78 -11.68 3.46
N ASN A 14 -10.38 -11.09 2.33
CA ASN A 14 -10.37 -11.76 1.03
C ASN A 14 -9.41 -12.95 1.03
N LEU A 15 -8.17 -12.73 1.47
CA LEU A 15 -7.16 -13.79 1.58
C LEU A 15 -7.63 -14.96 2.47
N LYS A 16 -8.31 -14.65 3.59
CA LYS A 16 -8.85 -15.66 4.50
C LYS A 16 -9.93 -16.52 3.81
N ASN A 17 -10.80 -15.92 3.02
CA ASN A 17 -11.84 -16.64 2.30
C ASN A 17 -11.22 -17.54 1.22
N LEU A 18 -10.37 -16.98 0.36
CA LEU A 18 -9.67 -17.71 -0.69
C LEU A 18 -8.87 -18.91 -0.14
N SER A 19 -8.18 -18.73 0.98
CA SER A 19 -7.41 -19.80 1.59
C SER A 19 -8.29 -20.94 2.10
N LYS A 20 -9.45 -20.61 2.69
CA LYS A 20 -10.42 -21.59 3.17
C LYS A 20 -10.99 -22.42 2.02
N ASP A 21 -11.35 -21.76 0.92
CA ASP A 21 -11.91 -22.42 -0.26
C ASP A 21 -10.91 -23.40 -0.92
N GLN A 22 -9.62 -23.18 -0.72
CA GLN A 22 -8.54 -24.02 -1.23
C GLN A 22 -7.94 -24.98 -0.20
N GLY A 23 -8.51 -25.07 1.01
CA GLY A 23 -8.00 -25.93 2.08
C GLY A 23 -6.66 -25.51 2.66
N ILE A 24 -6.21 -24.27 2.42
CA ILE A 24 -4.93 -23.72 2.86
C ILE A 24 -5.08 -23.07 4.24
N LYS A 25 -4.28 -23.52 5.22
CA LYS A 25 -4.31 -22.95 6.57
C LYS A 25 -3.44 -21.71 6.66
N ILE A 26 -4.06 -20.54 6.89
CA ILE A 26 -3.38 -19.27 7.09
C ILE A 26 -3.52 -18.79 8.53
N SER A 27 -2.39 -18.36 9.12
CA SER A 27 -2.32 -17.63 10.38
C SER A 27 -2.25 -16.13 10.09
N ASN A 28 -3.16 -15.35 10.66
CA ASN A 28 -3.13 -13.90 10.53
C ASN A 28 -2.31 -13.30 11.67
N ILE A 29 -1.16 -12.70 11.34
CA ILE A 29 -0.32 -11.92 12.24
C ILE A 29 -0.29 -10.50 11.68
N HIS A 30 -1.19 -9.65 12.17
CA HIS A 30 -1.37 -8.29 11.66
C HIS A 30 -0.24 -7.39 12.15
N LEU A 31 0.89 -7.38 11.44
CA LEU A 31 2.09 -6.63 11.81
C LEU A 31 1.93 -5.11 11.76
N SER A 32 0.83 -4.63 11.21
CA SER A 32 0.55 -3.20 11.17
C SER A 32 -0.94 -2.91 11.28
N LYS A 33 -1.25 -1.71 11.74
CA LYS A 33 -2.60 -1.12 11.69
C LYS A 33 -2.58 0.20 10.93
N ILE A 34 -3.70 0.50 10.30
CA ILE A 34 -3.93 1.78 9.63
C ILE A 34 -4.75 2.66 10.57
N VAL A 35 -4.30 3.87 10.78
CA VAL A 35 -4.96 4.87 11.62
C VAL A 35 -5.16 6.15 10.83
N SER A 36 -6.37 6.69 10.83
CA SER A 36 -6.65 8.00 10.21
C SER A 36 -5.87 9.10 10.93
N THR A 37 -5.37 10.06 10.18
CA THR A 37 -4.61 11.19 10.72
C THR A 37 -5.54 12.34 11.08
N ASN A 38 -5.30 13.00 12.21
CA ASN A 38 -5.90 14.29 12.49
C ASN A 38 -5.22 15.37 11.65
N LEU A 39 -6.00 16.08 10.85
CA LEU A 39 -5.46 17.11 9.97
C LEU A 39 -5.15 18.42 10.75
N ASP A 40 -4.04 19.04 10.40
CA ASP A 40 -3.75 20.39 10.81
C ASP A 40 -4.57 21.42 9.99
N LYS A 41 -4.60 22.67 10.46
CA LYS A 41 -5.34 23.76 9.81
C LYS A 41 -4.87 24.01 8.36
N ARG A 42 -3.61 23.77 8.04
CA ARG A 42 -3.05 23.97 6.69
C ARG A 42 -3.60 22.91 5.73
N SER A 43 -3.60 21.66 6.16
CA SER A 43 -4.17 20.53 5.39
C SER A 43 -5.67 20.70 5.17
N ILE A 44 -6.42 21.13 6.17
CA ILE A 44 -7.85 21.45 6.04
C ILE A 44 -8.04 22.53 4.98
N LYS A 45 -7.30 23.65 5.05
CA LYS A 45 -7.39 24.73 4.07
C LYS A 45 -7.06 24.29 2.64
N LYS A 46 -6.13 23.37 2.45
CA LYS A 46 -5.83 22.80 1.12
C LYS A 46 -7.03 22.05 0.55
N ILE A 47 -7.71 21.26 1.38
CA ILE A 47 -8.86 20.47 0.96
C ILE A 47 -10.09 21.39 0.69
N GLU A 48 -10.32 22.39 1.54
CA GLU A 48 -11.38 23.39 1.30
C GLU A 48 -11.18 24.15 -0.03
N ASN A 49 -9.92 24.32 -0.44
CA ASN A 49 -9.56 24.94 -1.72
C ASN A 49 -9.21 23.89 -2.80
N ILE A 50 -9.84 22.72 -2.78
CA ILE A 50 -9.54 21.63 -3.73
C ILE A 50 -9.68 22.04 -5.19
N HIS A 51 -10.58 22.99 -5.50
CA HIS A 51 -10.80 23.54 -6.82
C HIS A 51 -9.56 24.24 -7.44
N LEU A 52 -8.54 24.54 -6.64
CA LEU A 52 -7.28 25.11 -7.12
C LEU A 52 -6.31 24.05 -7.70
N TYR A 53 -6.64 22.78 -7.59
CA TYR A 53 -5.80 21.68 -8.08
C TYR A 53 -6.37 21.10 -9.37
N ASN A 54 -5.52 20.89 -10.36
CA ASN A 54 -5.87 20.18 -11.58
C ASN A 54 -5.99 18.68 -11.37
N ASN A 55 -5.12 18.14 -10.51
CA ASN A 55 -4.99 16.71 -10.28
C ASN A 55 -5.21 16.36 -8.81
N ILE A 56 -6.00 15.32 -8.58
CA ILE A 56 -6.18 14.70 -7.25
C ILE A 56 -5.59 13.29 -7.30
N ILE A 57 -4.61 13.02 -6.45
CA ILE A 57 -3.81 11.79 -6.53
C ILE A 57 -4.05 10.92 -5.29
N PHE A 58 -4.38 9.64 -5.53
CA PHE A 58 -4.47 8.63 -4.49
C PHE A 58 -3.46 7.50 -4.77
N THR A 59 -2.49 7.30 -3.87
CA THR A 59 -1.40 6.34 -4.07
C THR A 59 -1.69 4.94 -3.54
N SER A 60 -2.82 4.72 -2.87
CA SER A 60 -3.18 3.43 -2.29
C SER A 60 -4.67 3.31 -1.99
N GLN A 61 -5.17 2.09 -1.79
CA GLN A 61 -6.55 1.88 -1.32
C GLN A 61 -6.83 2.57 0.02
N ASN A 62 -5.83 2.64 0.92
CA ASN A 62 -5.98 3.33 2.20
C ASN A 62 -6.06 4.85 2.02
N SER A 63 -5.33 5.43 1.07
CA SER A 63 -5.47 6.86 0.78
C SER A 63 -6.85 7.20 0.21
N VAL A 64 -7.45 6.31 -0.58
CA VAL A 64 -8.83 6.46 -1.03
C VAL A 64 -9.82 6.43 0.14
N ILE A 65 -9.72 5.42 1.02
CA ILE A 65 -10.64 5.27 2.15
C ILE A 65 -10.57 6.50 3.05
N ASN A 66 -9.38 6.83 3.56
CA ASN A 66 -9.21 7.90 4.53
C ASN A 66 -9.34 9.28 3.89
N GLY A 67 -8.83 9.48 2.66
CA GLY A 67 -8.94 10.75 1.95
C GLY A 67 -10.38 11.12 1.61
N LEU A 68 -11.19 10.16 1.14
CA LEU A 68 -12.61 10.42 0.86
C LEU A 68 -13.43 10.68 2.13
N GLU A 69 -13.11 10.01 3.24
CA GLU A 69 -13.75 10.30 4.53
C GLU A 69 -13.46 11.73 4.99
N ILE A 70 -12.22 12.19 4.84
CA ILE A 70 -11.80 13.55 5.16
C ILE A 70 -12.53 14.56 4.24
N ILE A 71 -12.50 14.38 2.93
CA ILE A 71 -13.17 15.24 1.95
C ILE A 71 -14.67 15.37 2.29
N LYS A 72 -15.32 14.23 2.59
CA LYS A 72 -16.72 14.19 3.00
C LYS A 72 -16.97 14.94 4.31
N SER A 73 -16.12 14.79 5.31
CA SER A 73 -16.26 15.45 6.62
C SER A 73 -16.15 16.98 6.54
N LEU A 74 -15.45 17.49 5.52
CA LEU A 74 -15.30 18.91 5.24
C LEU A 74 -16.37 19.46 4.27
N ASN A 75 -17.37 18.62 3.89
CA ASN A 75 -18.43 18.97 2.92
C ASN A 75 -17.90 19.43 1.57
N VAL A 76 -16.71 19.00 1.17
CA VAL A 76 -16.17 19.20 -0.17
C VAL A 76 -16.81 18.16 -1.09
N ILE A 77 -17.63 18.62 -2.05
CA ILE A 77 -18.64 17.74 -2.66
C ILE A 77 -18.19 17.16 -4.00
N ASP A 78 -17.27 17.76 -4.73
CA ASP A 78 -17.04 17.32 -6.11
C ASP A 78 -15.57 17.13 -6.48
N LEU A 79 -15.28 15.92 -6.98
CA LEU A 79 -14.02 15.59 -7.64
C LEU A 79 -14.17 15.42 -9.15
N LEU A 80 -15.38 15.68 -9.73
CA LEU A 80 -15.69 15.40 -11.12
C LEU A 80 -14.94 16.32 -12.09
N ASP A 81 -14.62 17.54 -11.66
CA ASP A 81 -13.89 18.52 -12.46
C ASP A 81 -12.36 18.34 -12.40
N HIS A 82 -11.89 17.30 -11.73
CA HIS A 82 -10.45 17.04 -11.53
C HIS A 82 -9.98 15.80 -12.28
N ASN A 83 -8.71 15.79 -12.68
CA ASN A 83 -8.05 14.55 -13.09
C ASN A 83 -7.74 13.71 -11.85
N VAL A 84 -8.52 12.68 -11.60
CA VAL A 84 -8.26 11.78 -10.47
C VAL A 84 -7.27 10.70 -10.91
N LEU A 85 -6.08 10.71 -10.31
CA LEU A 85 -4.97 9.81 -10.67
C LEU A 85 -4.70 8.79 -9.56
N THR A 86 -4.38 7.56 -9.96
CA THR A 86 -4.02 6.48 -9.03
C THR A 86 -2.79 5.72 -9.49
N THR A 87 -2.13 5.01 -8.58
CA THR A 87 -0.94 4.19 -8.90
C THR A 87 -1.28 2.91 -9.66
N GLY A 88 -2.56 2.50 -9.71
CA GLY A 88 -2.93 1.27 -10.40
C GLY A 88 -4.37 0.82 -10.16
N PRO A 89 -4.76 -0.32 -10.78
CA PRO A 89 -6.14 -0.77 -10.88
C PRO A 89 -6.81 -1.00 -9.53
N ALA A 90 -6.13 -1.60 -8.55
CA ALA A 90 -6.73 -1.88 -7.24
C ALA A 90 -7.14 -0.60 -6.47
N THR A 91 -6.42 0.52 -6.68
CA THR A 91 -6.75 1.83 -6.11
C THR A 91 -7.88 2.48 -6.92
N SER A 92 -7.83 2.36 -8.25
CA SER A 92 -8.87 2.83 -9.17
C SER A 92 -10.22 2.15 -8.90
N ASP A 93 -10.24 0.83 -8.75
CA ASP A 93 -11.45 0.06 -8.42
C ASP A 93 -12.08 0.49 -7.10
N LYS A 94 -11.24 0.90 -6.13
CA LYS A 94 -11.72 1.41 -4.85
C LYS A 94 -12.45 2.75 -4.99
N LEU A 95 -11.97 3.64 -5.87
CA LEU A 95 -12.64 4.89 -6.23
C LEU A 95 -13.91 4.62 -7.03
N LEU A 96 -13.85 3.71 -8.02
CA LEU A 96 -14.99 3.37 -8.86
C LEU A 96 -16.17 2.84 -8.03
N LYS A 97 -15.93 2.04 -6.98
CA LYS A 97 -16.95 1.61 -6.00
C LYS A 97 -17.58 2.76 -5.21
N LYS A 98 -17.02 3.95 -5.30
CA LYS A 98 -17.55 5.20 -4.73
C LYS A 98 -18.11 6.15 -5.80
N GLY A 99 -18.22 5.68 -7.06
CA GLY A 99 -18.72 6.47 -8.19
C GLY A 99 -17.69 7.43 -8.80
N ILE A 100 -16.42 7.34 -8.42
CA ILE A 100 -15.36 8.23 -8.90
C ILE A 100 -14.52 7.48 -9.94
N GLN A 101 -14.50 7.99 -11.17
CA GLN A 101 -13.59 7.50 -12.21
C GLN A 101 -12.17 8.01 -11.95
N SER A 102 -11.18 7.22 -12.31
CA SER A 102 -9.77 7.60 -12.18
C SER A 102 -8.91 7.01 -13.28
N ILE A 103 -7.77 7.63 -13.49
CA ILE A 103 -6.77 7.26 -14.49
C ILE A 103 -5.56 6.71 -13.76
N PHE A 104 -4.95 5.65 -14.31
CA PHE A 104 -3.68 5.13 -13.81
C PHE A 104 -2.71 4.87 -14.97
N PRO A 105 -1.40 4.94 -14.72
CA PRO A 105 -0.38 4.75 -15.75
C PRO A 105 -0.21 3.28 -16.11
N ASN A 106 0.37 3.00 -17.27
CA ASN A 106 0.80 1.65 -17.65
C ASN A 106 1.90 1.11 -16.72
N GLU A 107 2.83 1.97 -16.33
CA GLU A 107 3.77 1.68 -15.26
C GLU A 107 3.09 1.94 -13.90
N LEU A 108 2.68 0.87 -13.22
CA LEU A 108 1.89 0.91 -11.97
C LEU A 108 2.72 1.38 -10.77
N SER A 109 3.17 2.63 -10.82
CA SER A 109 4.11 3.22 -9.85
C SER A 109 3.89 4.73 -9.67
N SER A 110 4.58 5.34 -8.71
CA SER A 110 4.62 6.79 -8.54
C SER A 110 5.36 7.47 -9.70
N GLU A 111 6.34 6.80 -10.28
CA GLU A 111 7.07 7.24 -11.47
C GLU A 111 6.14 7.32 -12.68
N GLY A 112 5.28 6.31 -12.84
CA GLY A 112 4.25 6.33 -13.89
C GLY A 112 3.25 7.47 -13.73
N ILE A 113 2.79 7.78 -12.50
CA ILE A 113 1.94 8.96 -12.23
C ILE A 113 2.71 10.25 -12.59
N LEU A 114 3.97 10.35 -12.20
CA LEU A 114 4.81 11.51 -12.54
C LEU A 114 4.90 11.71 -14.06
N GLY A 115 5.06 10.61 -14.81
CA GLY A 115 5.01 10.61 -16.27
C GLY A 115 3.69 11.17 -16.81
N LEU A 116 2.55 10.67 -16.33
CA LEU A 116 1.22 11.14 -16.73
C LEU A 116 1.02 12.63 -16.45
N ILE A 117 1.44 13.12 -15.28
CA ILE A 117 1.32 14.54 -14.94
C ILE A 117 2.13 15.40 -15.91
N ARG A 118 3.37 15.00 -16.20
CA ARG A 118 4.26 15.77 -17.08
C ARG A 118 3.80 15.81 -18.55
N THR A 119 3.15 14.75 -19.01
CA THR A 119 2.79 14.62 -20.43
C THR A 119 1.33 14.96 -20.72
N ASN A 120 0.40 14.54 -19.86
CA ASN A 120 -1.03 14.59 -20.16
C ASN A 120 -1.83 15.50 -19.21
N PHE A 121 -1.38 15.65 -17.96
CA PHE A 121 -2.14 16.33 -16.93
C PHE A 121 -1.29 17.39 -16.19
N PRO A 122 -0.70 18.37 -16.92
CA PRO A 122 0.11 19.40 -16.29
C PRO A 122 -0.74 20.24 -15.33
N GLY A 123 -0.12 20.73 -14.25
CA GLY A 123 -0.76 21.62 -13.30
C GLY A 123 -0.60 21.19 -11.86
N LYS A 124 -1.21 21.97 -10.97
CA LYS A 124 -1.09 21.78 -9.52
C LYS A 124 -1.81 20.52 -9.07
N SER A 125 -1.18 19.75 -8.22
CA SER A 125 -1.65 18.45 -7.75
C SER A 125 -1.86 18.42 -6.23
N LEU A 126 -2.92 17.74 -5.78
CA LEU A 126 -3.15 17.43 -4.37
C LEU A 126 -3.02 15.92 -4.16
N LEU A 127 -2.04 15.52 -3.36
CA LEU A 127 -1.70 14.12 -3.09
C LEU A 127 -2.26 13.67 -1.76
N PHE A 128 -3.11 12.64 -1.77
CA PHE A 128 -3.53 11.91 -0.57
C PHE A 128 -2.65 10.67 -0.38
N CYS A 129 -1.92 10.60 0.72
CA CYS A 129 -0.99 9.50 0.99
C CYS A 129 -0.90 9.15 2.49
N GLY A 130 -0.15 8.10 2.80
CA GLY A 130 0.22 7.73 4.16
C GLY A 130 1.65 8.14 4.52
N ASN A 131 2.01 8.01 5.80
CA ASN A 131 3.34 8.33 6.33
C ASN A 131 4.50 7.52 5.71
N ASN A 132 4.21 6.42 5.03
CA ASN A 132 5.20 5.55 4.36
C ASN A 132 5.29 5.82 2.85
N SER A 133 5.00 7.05 2.40
CA SER A 133 5.18 7.45 1.00
C SER A 133 6.63 7.29 0.56
N ASN A 134 6.84 6.87 -0.71
CA ASN A 134 8.18 6.77 -1.32
C ASN A 134 8.77 8.13 -1.73
N ARG A 135 8.02 9.21 -1.54
CA ARG A 135 8.34 10.62 -1.79
C ARG A 135 8.68 11.00 -3.25
N ILE A 136 8.54 10.07 -4.19
CA ILE A 136 8.89 10.33 -5.61
C ILE A 136 8.09 11.50 -6.17
N LEU A 137 6.79 11.57 -5.92
CA LEU A 137 5.97 12.69 -6.41
C LEU A 137 6.35 13.99 -5.71
N GLN A 138 6.55 13.96 -4.39
CA GLN A 138 6.94 15.13 -3.60
C GLN A 138 8.27 15.72 -4.05
N ASP A 139 9.28 14.85 -4.23
CA ASP A 139 10.64 15.27 -4.56
C ASP A 139 10.75 15.78 -6.02
N ASN A 140 9.87 15.33 -6.92
CA ASN A 140 9.92 15.69 -8.34
C ASN A 140 8.97 16.82 -8.76
N LEU A 141 7.84 17.02 -8.07
CA LEU A 141 6.86 18.07 -8.39
C LEU A 141 7.04 19.33 -7.53
N GLY A 142 7.69 19.20 -6.37
CA GLY A 142 8.04 20.34 -5.51
C GLY A 142 6.84 21.25 -5.21
N LYS A 143 6.91 22.52 -5.62
CA LYS A 143 5.88 23.53 -5.37
C LYS A 143 4.54 23.25 -6.10
N ASP A 144 4.54 22.41 -7.12
CA ASP A 144 3.34 22.06 -7.88
C ASP A 144 2.58 20.87 -7.25
N LEU A 145 3.04 20.38 -6.10
CA LEU A 145 2.37 19.35 -5.31
C LEU A 145 2.12 19.83 -3.88
N ASP A 146 0.87 19.72 -3.46
CA ASP A 146 0.50 19.75 -2.05
C ASP A 146 0.18 18.35 -1.57
N GLU A 147 0.54 18.04 -0.32
CA GLU A 147 0.37 16.71 0.29
C GLU A 147 -0.65 16.78 1.44
N ILE A 148 -1.49 15.75 1.51
CA ILE A 148 -2.39 15.45 2.64
C ILE A 148 -2.01 14.08 3.19
N LEU A 149 -1.45 14.08 4.38
CA LEU A 149 -1.20 12.85 5.13
C LEU A 149 -2.51 12.39 5.75
N CYS A 150 -3.22 11.49 5.06
CA CYS A 150 -4.58 11.09 5.44
C CYS A 150 -4.64 9.84 6.32
N TYR A 151 -3.56 9.08 6.44
CA TYR A 151 -3.45 7.94 7.35
C TYR A 151 -2.01 7.66 7.76
N GLU A 152 -1.85 6.93 8.85
CA GLU A 152 -0.57 6.40 9.30
C GLU A 152 -0.58 4.87 9.34
N VAL A 153 0.55 4.27 8.97
CA VAL A 153 0.84 2.87 9.18
C VAL A 153 1.64 2.75 10.48
N ILE A 154 1.05 2.13 11.49
CA ILE A 154 1.70 1.87 12.78
C ILE A 154 2.07 0.39 12.83
N TYR A 155 3.35 0.07 13.01
CA TYR A 155 3.82 -1.31 13.18
C TYR A 155 3.66 -1.77 14.63
N LEU A 156 3.30 -3.05 14.80
CA LEU A 156 2.91 -3.65 16.09
C LEU A 156 4.00 -4.65 16.53
N ALA A 157 4.95 -4.18 17.33
CA ALA A 157 6.07 -5.00 17.79
C ALA A 157 5.62 -6.20 18.67
N GLU A 158 4.51 -6.06 19.39
CA GLU A 158 3.91 -7.14 20.17
C GLU A 158 3.45 -8.33 19.32
N GLU A 159 3.08 -8.09 18.06
CA GLU A 159 2.67 -9.17 17.13
C GLU A 159 3.84 -10.04 16.66
N LEU A 160 5.08 -9.54 16.72
CA LEU A 160 6.29 -10.30 16.35
C LEU A 160 6.47 -11.54 17.20
N LYS A 161 6.02 -11.54 18.46
CA LYS A 161 6.08 -12.68 19.38
C LYS A 161 5.31 -13.91 18.88
N LYS A 162 4.39 -13.71 17.90
CA LYS A 162 3.62 -14.79 17.27
C LYS A 162 4.38 -15.47 16.12
N ILE A 163 5.47 -14.86 15.66
CA ILE A 163 6.37 -15.44 14.65
C ILE A 163 7.39 -16.31 15.38
N ASN A 164 7.26 -17.59 15.20
CA ASN A 164 8.12 -18.55 15.88
C ASN A 164 9.37 -18.94 15.06
N ASN A 165 10.21 -19.83 15.59
CA ASN A 165 11.43 -20.30 14.92
C ASN A 165 11.21 -21.51 14.00
N ASN A 166 9.98 -21.71 13.48
CA ASN A 166 9.65 -22.80 12.55
C ASN A 166 9.84 -22.35 11.10
N LYS A 167 9.89 -23.32 10.17
CA LYS A 167 9.83 -23.04 8.75
C LYS A 167 8.39 -22.65 8.36
N GLU A 168 8.20 -21.41 7.91
CA GLU A 168 6.91 -20.82 7.60
C GLU A 168 7.00 -19.99 6.32
N ILE A 169 5.88 -19.88 5.60
CA ILE A 169 5.76 -18.96 4.46
C ILE A 169 5.18 -17.64 4.99
N VAL A 170 5.82 -16.53 4.67
CA VAL A 170 5.39 -15.18 5.09
C VAL A 170 4.99 -14.36 3.87
N LEU A 171 3.72 -13.96 3.81
CA LEU A 171 3.19 -13.14 2.71
C LEU A 171 3.45 -11.65 2.99
N ILE A 172 4.14 -10.98 2.10
CA ILE A 172 4.59 -9.59 2.22
C ILE A 172 4.02 -8.74 1.08
N TYR A 173 3.21 -7.75 1.44
CA TYR A 173 2.51 -6.89 0.49
C TYR A 173 3.16 -5.51 0.30
N ASN A 174 4.09 -5.12 1.19
CA ASN A 174 4.81 -3.86 1.08
C ASN A 174 6.20 -3.96 1.71
N PHE A 175 7.10 -3.08 1.26
CA PHE A 175 8.48 -3.05 1.73
C PHE A 175 8.61 -2.72 3.22
N GLY A 176 7.77 -1.82 3.75
CA GLY A 176 7.83 -1.46 5.15
C GLY A 176 7.59 -2.64 6.09
N THR A 177 6.70 -3.58 5.72
CA THR A 177 6.43 -4.79 6.52
C THR A 177 7.66 -5.71 6.58
N ILE A 178 8.32 -5.97 5.45
CA ILE A 178 9.50 -6.84 5.47
C ILE A 178 10.70 -6.15 6.12
N LYS A 179 10.85 -4.84 5.91
CA LYS A 179 11.86 -4.06 6.63
C LYS A 179 11.65 -4.15 8.14
N PHE A 180 10.40 -3.99 8.60
CA PHE A 180 10.06 -4.11 10.02
C PHE A 180 10.42 -5.49 10.59
N LEU A 181 10.18 -6.58 9.83
CA LEU A 181 10.59 -7.93 10.25
C LEU A 181 12.12 -8.06 10.35
N ILE A 182 12.85 -7.54 9.36
CA ILE A 182 14.32 -7.59 9.33
C ILE A 182 14.94 -6.78 10.47
N ASP A 183 14.38 -5.62 10.77
CA ASP A 183 14.88 -4.73 11.81
C ASP A 183 14.63 -5.27 13.24
N HIS A 184 13.70 -6.22 13.43
CA HIS A 184 13.24 -6.64 14.76
C HIS A 184 13.29 -8.14 15.05
N LEU A 185 13.51 -9.00 14.06
CA LEU A 185 13.65 -10.44 14.26
C LEU A 185 15.10 -10.88 14.11
N ASP A 186 15.48 -11.89 14.91
CA ASP A 186 16.79 -12.51 14.79
C ASP A 186 16.99 -13.13 13.39
N GLU A 187 18.21 -13.03 12.88
CA GLU A 187 18.59 -13.59 11.58
C GLU A 187 18.32 -15.11 11.48
N THR A 188 18.48 -15.84 12.59
CA THR A 188 18.19 -17.28 12.67
C THR A 188 16.71 -17.60 12.47
N ILE A 189 15.81 -16.68 12.84
CA ILE A 189 14.36 -16.79 12.58
C ILE A 189 14.08 -16.44 11.13
N LEU A 190 14.65 -15.34 10.64
CA LEU A 190 14.45 -14.85 9.26
C LEU A 190 14.89 -15.88 8.22
N LYS A 191 16.04 -16.52 8.39
CA LYS A 191 16.59 -17.56 7.49
C LYS A 191 15.72 -18.83 7.39
N LYS A 192 14.82 -19.05 8.34
CA LYS A 192 13.85 -20.16 8.28
C LYS A 192 12.54 -19.79 7.58
N LYS A 193 12.38 -18.54 7.14
CA LYS A 193 11.17 -18.08 6.47
C LYS A 193 11.33 -18.11 4.95
N ILE A 194 10.26 -18.52 4.28
CA ILE A 194 10.08 -18.32 2.84
C ILE A 194 9.23 -17.06 2.69
N PHE A 195 9.79 -16.01 2.14
CA PHE A 195 9.06 -14.77 1.90
C PHE A 195 8.46 -14.77 0.51
N ILE A 196 7.13 -14.64 0.41
CA ILE A 196 6.46 -14.37 -0.85
C ILE A 196 6.09 -12.89 -0.86
N VAL A 197 6.71 -12.14 -1.78
CA VAL A 197 6.54 -10.68 -1.89
C VAL A 197 5.66 -10.32 -3.08
N ALA A 198 4.87 -9.25 -2.93
CA ALA A 198 3.85 -8.85 -3.88
C ALA A 198 4.41 -8.15 -5.15
N SER A 199 5.71 -7.85 -5.22
CA SER A 199 6.30 -7.21 -6.39
C SER A 199 7.82 -7.32 -6.44
N GLU A 200 8.38 -7.23 -7.66
CA GLU A 200 9.84 -7.14 -7.89
C GLU A 200 10.49 -5.94 -7.19
N ASN A 201 9.77 -4.83 -7.06
CA ASN A 201 10.29 -3.65 -6.35
C ASN A 201 10.58 -3.93 -4.87
N ILE A 202 9.73 -4.73 -4.20
CA ILE A 202 9.98 -5.17 -2.81
C ILE A 202 11.25 -6.02 -2.77
N LYS A 203 11.39 -6.98 -3.70
CA LYS A 203 12.57 -7.85 -3.78
C LYS A 203 13.86 -7.09 -4.08
N LYS A 204 13.82 -6.11 -5.00
CA LYS A 204 14.99 -5.28 -5.33
C LYS A 204 15.49 -4.51 -4.12
N LYS A 205 14.58 -3.86 -3.38
CA LYS A 205 14.92 -3.12 -2.15
C LYS A 205 15.50 -4.01 -1.04
N LEU A 206 15.19 -5.31 -1.06
CA LEU A 206 15.76 -6.27 -0.10
C LEU A 206 17.19 -6.67 -0.45
N ARG A 207 17.53 -6.78 -1.73
CA ARG A 207 18.87 -7.19 -2.18
C ARG A 207 19.98 -6.25 -1.69
N ASP A 208 19.65 -4.99 -1.44
CA ASP A 208 20.60 -4.00 -0.94
C ASP A 208 20.91 -4.12 0.55
N GLY A 209 20.17 -4.95 1.32
CA GLY A 209 20.29 -5.06 2.78
C GLY A 209 20.28 -6.45 3.40
N SER A 210 19.95 -7.52 2.66
CA SER A 210 19.74 -8.86 3.27
C SER A 210 20.15 -9.97 2.30
N LYS A 211 21.41 -10.43 2.41
CA LYS A 211 22.03 -11.31 1.39
C LYS A 211 21.52 -12.76 1.36
N ASP A 212 20.84 -13.28 2.40
CA ASP A 212 20.56 -14.71 2.54
C ASP A 212 19.08 -15.05 2.81
N LEU A 213 18.13 -14.18 2.47
CA LEU A 213 16.71 -14.48 2.64
C LEU A 213 16.12 -15.22 1.44
N GLU A 214 15.32 -16.25 1.70
CA GLU A 214 14.59 -16.98 0.67
C GLU A 214 13.35 -16.17 0.23
N VAL A 215 13.44 -15.46 -0.92
CA VAL A 215 12.42 -14.51 -1.39
C VAL A 215 11.95 -14.84 -2.79
N TYR A 216 10.64 -15.06 -2.93
CA TYR A 216 9.93 -15.30 -4.18
C TYR A 216 8.95 -14.17 -4.48
N VAL A 217 8.75 -13.87 -5.75
CA VAL A 217 7.88 -12.77 -6.19
C VAL A 217 6.61 -13.34 -6.79
N SER A 218 5.46 -12.89 -6.30
CA SER A 218 4.18 -13.19 -6.91
C SER A 218 4.02 -12.45 -8.25
N SER A 219 3.31 -13.04 -9.20
CA SER A 219 3.05 -12.42 -10.51
C SER A 219 2.21 -11.13 -10.41
N SER A 220 1.45 -10.96 -9.33
CA SER A 220 0.76 -9.71 -9.00
C SER A 220 0.53 -9.60 -7.49
N PRO A 221 0.18 -8.38 -6.98
CA PRO A 221 -0.11 -8.17 -5.56
C PRO A 221 -1.50 -8.66 -5.12
N SER A 222 -2.27 -9.31 -6.00
CA SER A 222 -3.59 -9.84 -5.66
C SER A 222 -3.49 -11.03 -4.71
N ASP A 223 -4.50 -11.22 -3.87
CA ASP A 223 -4.53 -12.34 -2.92
C ASP A 223 -4.54 -13.69 -3.64
N GLU A 224 -5.18 -13.77 -4.80
CA GLU A 224 -5.23 -14.96 -5.66
C GLU A 224 -3.83 -15.39 -6.10
N MET A 225 -3.02 -14.44 -6.61
CA MET A 225 -1.67 -14.74 -7.10
C MET A 225 -0.69 -14.99 -5.95
N MET A 226 -0.89 -14.34 -4.80
CA MET A 226 -0.10 -14.64 -3.60
C MET A 226 -0.34 -16.07 -3.11
N ILE A 227 -1.60 -16.54 -3.11
CA ILE A 227 -1.96 -17.92 -2.77
C ILE A 227 -1.48 -18.90 -3.83
N GLU A 228 -1.58 -18.56 -5.11
CA GLU A 228 -1.09 -19.44 -6.19
C GLU A 228 0.41 -19.69 -6.04
N MET A 229 1.19 -18.66 -5.70
CA MET A 229 2.61 -18.83 -5.42
C MET A 229 2.88 -19.74 -4.20
N VAL A 230 2.04 -19.68 -3.16
CA VAL A 230 2.13 -20.57 -1.99
C VAL A 230 2.07 -22.04 -2.36
N LYS A 231 1.24 -22.42 -3.35
CA LYS A 231 1.06 -23.82 -3.76
C LYS A 231 2.34 -24.50 -4.22
N ASN A 232 3.33 -23.74 -4.66
CA ASN A 232 4.64 -24.29 -5.05
C ASN A 232 5.45 -24.84 -3.86
N PHE A 233 4.98 -24.62 -2.62
CA PHE A 233 5.72 -24.94 -1.38
C PHE A 233 4.97 -25.86 -0.41
N ILE A 234 3.72 -26.23 -0.74
CA ILE A 234 2.87 -27.09 0.11
C ILE A 234 2.44 -28.36 -0.61
#